data_ff193325da271aa065ab3ebd218714b7
#
_entry.id   ff193325da271aa065ab3ebd218714b7
#
_cell.length_a   1.000
_cell.length_b   1.000
_cell.length_c   1.000
_cell.angle_alpha   90.00
_cell.angle_beta   90.00
_cell.angle_gamma   90.00
#
_symmetry.space_group_name_H-M   'P 1'
#
loop_
_entity.id
_entity.type
_entity.pdbx_description
1 polymer ?
#
loop_
_entity_poly.entity_id
_entity_poly.type
_entity_poly.pdbx_seq_one_letter_code
_entity_poly.pdbx_strand_id
1 'polypeptide(L)'
;MLALRTSGVYETKVRLSLPGWVTTLEFTQPSAALTSSGEHGYEEPGRTWTDHAMKPVSATRALTWPPTLAREVQACRASRPTPTRQLYADGTPLPALRPEQMARSRSLGRTLPRGSLTLPLLVALFALLTLVAGCSKKEALPPPAAPEVTVMTITPRDTPVVFEFTAQTESSREVQIRARVDGFLDRRTYEEGALVKAGQTMFLMDPKPFEAALQTAKGQLAQQQARHQVAKANLARVQPLVAQNALSKKDLDDAVGSEAQAAAAVIAAQGEVETAQLNLSYTTIKSPLTGLASFARQQDGSYVTATQSGLLTTVYQLNPIWVNFSVSENEMLRYRDQIGTGHLRFPPNNKFEVSLVLADGSVYSEHGSIDFANPAFSTETGTFLVRAVFDNPKGTLRPGQFVRARVAGAIRPNAILVPQRAVLQGSKSHFLWVVDNESKGHQRVVEVGEWQGDDWFITDGLKPGERVVVDGAIRVTAGAQLKIVQRPPGAGSGEQSADAEEGAQAGASETAAAGPMSGASASQ
;
A
#
# COMPACT_ATOMS: atom_id res chain seq x y z
N MET A 1 -65.19 30.66 -12.85
CA MET A 1 -63.79 30.55 -13.35
C MET A 1 -62.91 30.26 -12.18
N LEU A 2 -62.51 29.00 -12.03
CA LEU A 2 -61.70 28.50 -10.93
C LEU A 2 -60.21 28.65 -11.30
N ALA A 3 -59.44 29.30 -10.43
CA ALA A 3 -58.01 29.33 -10.52
C ALA A 3 -57.45 28.15 -9.68
N LEU A 4 -56.83 27.15 -10.33
CA LEU A 4 -56.10 26.06 -9.70
C LEU A 4 -54.66 26.55 -9.38
N ARG A 5 -54.31 26.59 -8.10
CA ARG A 5 -52.94 26.68 -7.62
C ARG A 5 -52.36 25.29 -7.63
N THR A 6 -51.35 25.05 -8.44
CA THR A 6 -50.52 23.83 -8.38
C THR A 6 -49.34 24.08 -7.41
N SER A 7 -49.42 23.46 -6.26
CA SER A 7 -48.25 23.30 -5.37
C SER A 7 -47.38 22.17 -5.90
N GLY A 8 -46.17 22.47 -6.33
CA GLY A 8 -45.21 21.47 -6.82
C GLY A 8 -44.62 20.66 -5.68
N VAL A 9 -45.03 19.41 -5.58
CA VAL A 9 -44.30 18.40 -4.78
C VAL A 9 -43.55 17.55 -5.81
N TYR A 10 -42.25 17.53 -5.74
CA TYR A 10 -41.42 16.64 -6.57
C TYR A 10 -41.32 15.27 -5.89
N GLU A 11 -42.04 14.29 -6.44
CA GLU A 11 -41.88 12.88 -6.06
C GLU A 11 -40.78 12.24 -6.93
N THR A 12 -39.69 11.80 -6.29
CA THR A 12 -38.66 11.03 -6.97
C THR A 12 -38.89 9.56 -6.72
N LYS A 13 -39.34 8.84 -7.75
CA LYS A 13 -39.53 7.37 -7.74
C LYS A 13 -38.28 6.67 -8.28
N VAL A 14 -37.55 5.98 -7.41
CA VAL A 14 -36.42 5.14 -7.83
C VAL A 14 -36.89 3.70 -7.93
N ARG A 15 -36.83 3.14 -9.15
CA ARG A 15 -37.21 1.76 -9.46
C ARG A 15 -35.97 0.89 -9.56
N LEU A 16 -35.73 0.05 -8.55
CA LEU A 16 -34.69 -0.97 -8.58
C LEU A 16 -35.33 -2.30 -9.03
N SER A 17 -34.90 -2.82 -10.18
CA SER A 17 -35.32 -4.13 -10.68
C SER A 17 -34.15 -5.11 -10.56
N LEU A 18 -34.27 -6.05 -9.63
CA LEU A 18 -33.46 -7.27 -9.59
C LEU A 18 -34.36 -8.45 -10.09
N PRO A 19 -33.79 -9.48 -10.73
CA PRO A 19 -34.63 -10.60 -11.23
C PRO A 19 -35.33 -11.30 -10.07
N GLY A 20 -36.67 -11.14 -10.02
CA GLY A 20 -37.54 -11.79 -9.04
C GLY A 20 -38.15 -10.91 -7.95
N TRP A 21 -37.78 -9.61 -7.82
CA TRP A 21 -38.36 -8.73 -6.80
C TRP A 21 -38.50 -7.30 -7.33
N VAL A 22 -39.70 -6.73 -7.26
CA VAL A 22 -39.97 -5.32 -7.54
C VAL A 22 -40.34 -4.63 -6.24
N THR A 23 -39.46 -3.77 -5.72
CA THR A 23 -39.78 -2.96 -4.54
C THR A 23 -39.72 -1.49 -4.93
N THR A 24 -40.78 -0.74 -4.67
CA THR A 24 -40.84 0.71 -4.87
C THR A 24 -40.67 1.38 -3.52
N LEU A 25 -39.63 2.19 -3.37
CA LEU A 25 -39.40 3.03 -2.17
C LEU A 25 -39.83 4.45 -2.50
N GLU A 26 -40.78 4.98 -1.77
CA GLU A 26 -41.25 6.38 -1.85
C GLU A 26 -40.56 7.19 -0.76
N PHE A 27 -39.83 8.23 -1.15
CA PHE A 27 -39.23 9.19 -0.24
C PHE A 27 -39.94 10.53 -0.38
N THR A 28 -40.55 10.99 0.72
CA THR A 28 -41.13 12.33 0.83
C THR A 28 -40.21 13.20 1.67
N GLN A 29 -39.62 14.23 1.07
CA GLN A 29 -38.88 15.27 1.81
C GLN A 29 -39.79 16.46 2.13
N PRO A 30 -39.82 16.95 3.36
CA PRO A 30 -40.53 18.20 3.68
C PRO A 30 -39.71 19.41 3.20
N SER A 31 -40.38 20.27 2.43
CA SER A 31 -39.87 21.56 1.94
C SER A 31 -39.66 22.53 3.09
N ALA A 32 -38.44 22.96 3.36
CA ALA A 32 -38.14 24.09 4.21
C ALA A 32 -38.31 25.40 3.40
N ALA A 33 -39.30 26.16 3.72
CA ALA A 33 -39.55 27.49 3.15
C ALA A 33 -38.49 28.48 3.65
N LEU A 34 -37.69 29.01 2.73
CA LEU A 34 -36.87 30.22 2.95
C LEU A 34 -37.75 31.46 2.69
N THR A 35 -38.12 32.17 3.75
CA THR A 35 -38.61 33.54 3.67
C THR A 35 -37.44 34.50 3.90
N SER A 36 -37.12 35.27 2.87
CA SER A 36 -36.25 36.42 2.93
C SER A 36 -37.10 37.66 3.26
N SER A 37 -36.74 38.40 4.29
CA SER A 37 -36.98 39.85 4.39
C SER A 37 -36.05 40.42 5.46
N GLY A 38 -35.10 41.20 5.11
CA GLY A 38 -34.99 42.65 5.30
C GLY A 38 -34.47 43.12 6.66
N GLU A 39 -33.27 43.72 6.60
CA GLU A 39 -32.86 44.97 7.30
C GLU A 39 -32.51 44.99 8.81
N HIS A 40 -31.25 45.39 9.01
CA HIS A 40 -30.66 46.25 10.06
C HIS A 40 -30.50 45.79 11.52
N GLY A 41 -29.27 45.99 11.99
CA GLY A 41 -29.00 46.42 13.38
C GLY A 41 -27.92 45.62 14.13
N TYR A 42 -26.86 46.30 14.42
CA TYR A 42 -25.80 46.01 15.39
C TYR A 42 -26.29 45.58 16.75
N GLU A 43 -25.59 44.65 17.43
CA GLU A 43 -25.09 44.71 18.82
C GLU A 43 -24.86 43.29 19.39
N GLU A 44 -23.64 43.00 19.83
CA GLU A 44 -23.28 42.01 20.86
C GLU A 44 -23.73 42.51 22.25
N PRO A 45 -23.79 41.74 23.38
CA PRO A 45 -23.11 40.48 23.70
C PRO A 45 -23.91 39.47 24.58
N GLY A 46 -23.37 38.26 24.64
CA GLY A 46 -23.44 37.41 25.85
C GLY A 46 -24.75 36.74 26.20
N ARG A 47 -24.85 35.42 25.99
CA ARG A 47 -25.58 34.49 26.87
C ARG A 47 -25.17 33.02 26.66
N THR A 48 -24.84 32.42 27.76
CA THR A 48 -24.64 31.02 28.11
C THR A 48 -25.72 30.08 27.54
N TRP A 49 -25.27 28.97 26.93
CA TRP A 49 -26.14 27.85 26.56
C TRP A 49 -26.19 26.85 27.70
N THR A 50 -27.39 26.65 28.25
CA THR A 50 -27.73 25.56 29.18
C THR A 50 -28.19 24.34 28.39
N ASP A 51 -27.67 23.17 28.80
CA ASP A 51 -28.05 21.83 28.39
C ASP A 51 -29.55 21.59 28.37
N HIS A 52 -30.09 21.13 27.24
CA HIS A 52 -31.35 20.41 27.21
C HIS A 52 -31.12 19.02 26.65
N ALA A 53 -31.17 18.07 27.57
CA ALA A 53 -31.13 16.64 27.34
C ALA A 53 -32.26 16.17 26.40
N MET A 54 -31.90 15.61 25.25
CA MET A 54 -32.83 14.81 24.43
C MET A 54 -32.88 13.37 24.97
N LYS A 55 -34.07 12.95 25.36
CA LYS A 55 -34.40 11.56 25.75
C LYS A 55 -34.31 10.63 24.54
N PRO A 56 -33.78 9.39 24.70
CA PRO A 56 -33.78 8.40 23.63
C PRO A 56 -35.18 7.79 23.45
N VAL A 57 -35.67 7.79 22.23
CA VAL A 57 -36.87 7.02 21.82
C VAL A 57 -36.44 5.58 21.54
N SER A 58 -36.81 4.68 22.44
CA SER A 58 -36.67 3.24 22.28
C SER A 58 -37.75 2.72 21.32
N ALA A 59 -37.34 2.25 20.15
CA ALA A 59 -38.19 1.47 19.24
C ALA A 59 -37.63 0.05 19.11
N THR A 60 -38.00 -0.81 20.06
CA THR A 60 -37.84 -2.25 19.96
C THR A 60 -39.01 -2.80 19.14
N ARG A 61 -38.81 -3.11 17.87
CA ARG A 61 -39.72 -3.96 17.10
C ARG A 61 -38.96 -5.21 16.69
N ALA A 62 -39.27 -6.30 17.39
CA ALA A 62 -38.88 -7.65 17.05
C ALA A 62 -39.49 -8.05 15.70
N LEU A 63 -38.65 -8.29 14.70
CA LEU A 63 -39.02 -8.93 13.44
C LEU A 63 -39.03 -10.45 13.68
N THR A 64 -40.23 -11.00 13.82
CA THR A 64 -40.47 -12.47 13.80
C THR A 64 -40.46 -12.94 12.34
N TRP A 65 -39.55 -13.85 12.02
CA TRP A 65 -39.45 -14.51 10.72
C TRP A 65 -40.46 -15.68 10.63
N PRO A 66 -41.11 -15.92 9.50
CA PRO A 66 -41.99 -17.05 9.34
C PRO A 66 -41.22 -18.38 9.23
N PRO A 67 -41.77 -19.51 9.72
CA PRO A 67 -41.03 -20.77 9.96
C PRO A 67 -40.73 -21.61 8.68
N THR A 68 -40.93 -21.09 7.50
CA THR A 68 -40.76 -21.86 6.23
C THR A 68 -39.34 -21.77 5.64
N LEU A 69 -38.45 -20.91 6.12
CA LEU A 69 -37.08 -20.77 5.60
C LEU A 69 -36.01 -21.57 6.39
N ALA A 70 -36.37 -22.24 7.49
CA ALA A 70 -35.43 -23.03 8.30
C ALA A 70 -35.12 -24.42 7.71
N ARG A 71 -35.80 -24.87 6.64
CA ARG A 71 -35.59 -26.21 6.06
C ARG A 71 -34.58 -26.24 4.89
N GLU A 72 -34.28 -25.14 4.26
CA GLU A 72 -33.36 -25.13 3.11
C GLU A 72 -31.87 -24.92 3.49
N VAL A 73 -31.57 -24.43 4.69
CA VAL A 73 -30.16 -24.22 5.12
C VAL A 73 -29.52 -25.51 5.65
N GLN A 74 -30.28 -26.54 5.94
CA GLN A 74 -29.75 -27.84 6.42
C GLN A 74 -29.39 -28.82 5.29
N ALA A 75 -29.79 -28.58 4.04
CA ALA A 75 -29.46 -29.43 2.89
C ALA A 75 -28.10 -29.14 2.22
N CYS A 76 -27.44 -28.03 2.54
CA CYS A 76 -26.12 -27.65 1.98
C CYS A 76 -24.90 -28.09 2.80
N ARG A 77 -25.07 -28.91 3.85
CA ARG A 77 -23.96 -29.32 4.72
C ARG A 77 -23.44 -30.75 4.48
N ALA A 78 -23.91 -31.43 3.44
CA ALA A 78 -23.56 -32.83 3.15
C ALA A 78 -23.05 -33.06 1.72
N SER A 79 -22.18 -32.22 1.18
CA SER A 79 -21.42 -32.55 -0.02
C SER A 79 -19.99 -32.04 0.12
N ARG A 80 -19.13 -32.94 0.60
CA ARG A 80 -17.68 -32.78 0.49
C ARG A 80 -17.30 -32.95 -0.99
N PRO A 81 -16.48 -32.07 -1.57
CA PRO A 81 -15.94 -32.31 -2.89
C PRO A 81 -14.84 -33.39 -2.81
N THR A 82 -15.01 -34.44 -3.57
CA THR A 82 -13.98 -35.43 -3.89
C THR A 82 -12.82 -34.75 -4.65
N PRO A 83 -11.56 -35.10 -4.36
CA PRO A 83 -10.43 -34.53 -5.09
C PRO A 83 -10.38 -35.09 -6.52
N THR A 84 -10.44 -34.21 -7.47
CA THR A 84 -10.25 -34.47 -8.91
C THR A 84 -8.79 -34.91 -9.14
N ARG A 85 -8.61 -36.13 -9.58
CA ARG A 85 -7.35 -36.69 -10.06
C ARG A 85 -6.94 -35.97 -11.35
N GLN A 86 -5.86 -35.23 -11.32
CA GLN A 86 -5.17 -34.78 -12.53
C GLN A 86 -4.43 -36.00 -13.16
N LEU A 87 -4.82 -36.34 -14.35
CA LEU A 87 -4.13 -37.29 -15.20
C LEU A 87 -2.97 -36.57 -15.88
N TYR A 88 -1.76 -37.05 -15.63
CA TYR A 88 -0.58 -36.72 -16.44
C TYR A 88 -0.63 -37.58 -17.74
N ALA A 89 -0.30 -36.91 -18.84
CA ALA A 89 -0.38 -37.49 -20.19
C ALA A 89 0.82 -38.42 -20.52
N ASP A 90 0.94 -39.55 -19.84
CA ASP A 90 1.71 -40.67 -20.33
C ASP A 90 1.21 -41.93 -19.63
N GLY A 91 0.46 -42.71 -20.39
CA GLY A 91 -0.37 -43.83 -19.95
C GLY A 91 0.38 -45.09 -19.50
N THR A 92 1.11 -45.04 -18.39
CA THR A 92 1.65 -46.25 -17.74
C THR A 92 1.20 -46.33 -16.28
N PRO A 93 0.49 -47.40 -15.86
CA PRO A 93 0.09 -47.56 -14.46
C PRO A 93 1.21 -48.17 -13.63
N LEU A 94 1.50 -47.54 -12.47
CA LEU A 94 2.38 -48.10 -11.43
C LEU A 94 1.66 -49.23 -10.67
N PRO A 95 2.37 -50.31 -10.31
CA PRO A 95 1.77 -51.48 -9.64
C PRO A 95 1.43 -51.20 -8.18
N ALA A 96 0.21 -51.57 -7.80
CA ALA A 96 -0.29 -51.52 -6.44
C ALA A 96 0.40 -52.59 -5.57
N LEU A 97 1.03 -52.17 -4.48
CA LEU A 97 1.49 -53.04 -3.40
C LEU A 97 0.27 -53.53 -2.61
N ARG A 98 0.03 -54.83 -2.63
CA ARG A 98 -0.95 -55.52 -1.79
C ARG A 98 -0.38 -55.76 -0.39
N PRO A 99 -1.15 -55.60 0.68
CA PRO A 99 -0.83 -56.06 2.02
C PRO A 99 -1.48 -57.43 2.24
N GLU A 100 -0.73 -58.50 2.07
CA GLU A 100 -1.08 -59.80 2.59
C GLU A 100 0.20 -60.59 2.82
N GLN A 101 0.53 -60.79 4.12
CA GLN A 101 1.12 -61.99 4.67
C GLN A 101 1.60 -61.75 6.12
N MET A 102 0.65 -61.74 7.01
CA MET A 102 0.87 -62.11 8.42
C MET A 102 -0.19 -63.12 8.80
N ALA A 103 0.20 -64.37 8.83
CA ALA A 103 -0.31 -65.39 9.74
C ALA A 103 0.07 -66.79 9.21
N ARG A 104 0.97 -67.46 9.92
CA ARG A 104 0.87 -68.90 10.27
C ARG A 104 2.13 -69.37 10.96
N SER A 105 2.15 -69.20 12.26
CA SER A 105 2.94 -70.07 13.13
C SER A 105 2.18 -71.39 13.29
N ARG A 106 2.76 -72.47 12.90
CA ARG A 106 2.32 -73.82 13.29
C ARG A 106 3.42 -74.53 14.05
N SER A 107 3.07 -74.83 15.27
CA SER A 107 3.66 -75.79 16.18
C SER A 107 3.88 -77.15 15.56
N LEU A 108 5.01 -77.72 15.77
CA LEU A 108 5.22 -79.18 15.79
C LEU A 108 6.35 -79.47 16.77
N GLY A 109 6.13 -80.08 17.73
CA GLY A 109 6.28 -80.97 18.72
C GLY A 109 7.04 -82.25 18.45
N ARG A 110 7.73 -82.73 19.53
CA ARG A 110 8.26 -84.10 19.79
C ARG A 110 9.51 -84.43 19.00
N THR A 111 10.59 -84.93 19.59
CA THR A 111 10.76 -86.02 20.57
C THR A 111 12.23 -86.06 21.02
N LEU A 112 12.42 -86.38 22.32
CA LEU A 112 13.72 -86.80 22.86
C LEU A 112 14.05 -88.27 22.43
N PRO A 113 15.34 -88.62 22.37
CA PRO A 113 15.69 -89.68 23.30
C PRO A 113 17.05 -89.53 24.02
N ARG A 114 17.11 -90.25 25.06
CA ARG A 114 18.14 -90.49 26.07
C ARG A 114 19.50 -90.82 25.57
N GLY A 115 20.49 -90.34 26.31
CA GLY A 115 21.89 -90.86 26.26
C GLY A 115 22.79 -89.93 27.11
N SER A 116 22.83 -90.12 28.30
CA SER A 116 23.74 -90.33 29.42
C SER A 116 25.22 -89.94 29.18
N LEU A 117 25.82 -89.35 30.20
CA LEU A 117 27.25 -89.28 30.55
C LEU A 117 28.09 -88.06 30.14
N THR A 118 27.53 -86.90 29.87
CA THR A 118 28.39 -85.70 29.67
C THR A 118 28.12 -84.53 30.62
N LEU A 119 27.23 -84.68 31.64
CA LEU A 119 26.82 -83.63 32.52
C LEU A 119 27.91 -83.13 33.50
N PRO A 120 28.81 -84.01 34.07
CA PRO A 120 29.78 -83.50 35.05
C PRO A 120 30.98 -82.80 34.37
N LEU A 121 31.29 -83.08 33.09
CA LEU A 121 32.40 -82.42 32.38
C LEU A 121 32.00 -81.00 31.93
N LEU A 122 30.74 -80.80 31.54
CA LEU A 122 30.21 -79.49 31.15
C LEU A 122 30.05 -78.51 32.35
N VAL A 123 29.71 -79.02 33.53
CA VAL A 123 29.64 -78.24 34.75
C VAL A 123 31.03 -77.78 35.22
N ALA A 124 32.04 -78.64 35.09
CA ALA A 124 33.41 -78.27 35.43
C ALA A 124 34.02 -77.25 34.44
N LEU A 125 33.68 -77.37 33.15
CA LEU A 125 34.09 -76.39 32.12
C LEU A 125 33.41 -75.04 32.27
N PHE A 126 32.12 -75.04 32.71
CA PHE A 126 31.36 -73.84 32.97
C PHE A 126 31.84 -73.12 34.24
N ALA A 127 32.22 -73.87 35.29
CA ALA A 127 32.77 -73.33 36.52
C ALA A 127 34.18 -72.74 36.28
N LEU A 128 35.00 -73.33 35.37
CA LEU A 128 36.29 -72.79 34.99
C LEU A 128 36.18 -71.55 34.12
N LEU A 129 35.16 -71.46 33.23
CA LEU A 129 34.88 -70.31 32.42
C LEU A 129 34.37 -69.10 33.25
N THR A 130 33.62 -69.36 34.33
CA THR A 130 33.13 -68.29 35.23
C THR A 130 34.24 -67.74 36.13
N LEU A 131 35.28 -68.48 36.42
CA LEU A 131 36.43 -67.97 37.22
C LEU A 131 37.38 -67.10 36.38
N VAL A 132 37.39 -67.24 35.04
CA VAL A 132 38.22 -66.37 34.17
C VAL A 132 37.49 -65.07 33.80
N ALA A 133 36.19 -65.02 33.90
CA ALA A 133 35.41 -63.82 33.61
C ALA A 133 35.33 -62.80 34.76
N GLY A 134 35.95 -63.04 35.90
CA GLY A 134 35.84 -62.24 37.12
C GLY A 134 36.83 -61.05 37.27
N CYS A 135 37.70 -60.77 36.34
CA CYS A 135 38.68 -59.67 36.47
C CYS A 135 38.76 -58.78 35.20
N SER A 136 37.63 -58.39 34.59
CA SER A 136 37.63 -57.18 33.75
C SER A 136 37.38 -55.98 34.65
N LYS A 137 38.48 -55.36 35.09
CA LYS A 137 38.47 -54.00 35.64
C LYS A 137 37.77 -53.09 34.62
N LYS A 138 36.56 -52.68 34.94
CA LYS A 138 35.81 -51.73 34.16
C LYS A 138 36.64 -50.45 34.18
N GLU A 139 37.45 -50.29 33.13
CA GLU A 139 38.15 -49.03 32.89
C GLU A 139 37.05 -47.99 32.72
N ALA A 140 36.94 -47.09 33.67
CA ALA A 140 36.03 -46.00 33.60
C ALA A 140 36.37 -45.24 32.32
N LEU A 141 35.46 -45.22 31.35
CA LEU A 141 35.54 -44.38 30.18
C LEU A 141 35.94 -42.97 30.67
N PRO A 142 36.96 -42.38 30.08
CA PRO A 142 37.32 -41.00 30.47
C PRO A 142 36.06 -40.12 30.37
N PRO A 143 35.83 -39.22 31.35
CA PRO A 143 34.65 -38.36 31.28
C PRO A 143 34.66 -37.67 29.92
N PRO A 144 33.49 -37.63 29.25
CA PRO A 144 33.38 -36.99 27.96
C PRO A 144 34.00 -35.58 28.01
N ALA A 145 34.92 -35.32 27.12
CA ALA A 145 35.59 -34.02 27.08
C ALA A 145 34.56 -32.89 27.06
N ALA A 146 34.74 -31.92 27.96
CA ALA A 146 33.81 -30.79 28.07
C ALA A 146 33.68 -30.10 26.69
N PRO A 147 32.48 -29.97 26.15
CA PRO A 147 32.27 -29.35 24.85
C PRO A 147 32.80 -27.92 24.84
N GLU A 148 33.60 -27.58 23.83
CA GLU A 148 34.07 -26.23 23.61
C GLU A 148 32.96 -25.38 23.06
N VAL A 149 32.69 -24.24 23.72
CA VAL A 149 31.61 -23.31 23.37
C VAL A 149 32.10 -21.87 23.39
N THR A 150 31.56 -21.05 22.51
CA THR A 150 31.74 -19.60 22.58
C THR A 150 30.55 -18.98 23.29
N VAL A 151 30.80 -18.10 24.22
CA VAL A 151 29.75 -17.41 25.00
C VAL A 151 29.77 -15.92 24.73
N MET A 152 28.58 -15.33 24.77
CA MET A 152 28.35 -13.88 24.71
C MET A 152 27.66 -13.44 26.00
N THR A 153 28.09 -12.31 26.59
CA THR A 153 27.36 -11.69 27.69
C THR A 153 26.27 -10.78 27.16
N ILE A 154 25.07 -10.94 27.68
CA ILE A 154 23.91 -10.15 27.28
C ILE A 154 24.03 -8.72 27.79
N THR A 155 24.14 -7.79 26.88
CA THR A 155 24.12 -6.34 27.17
C THR A 155 22.90 -5.72 26.46
N PRO A 156 21.89 -5.25 27.20
CA PRO A 156 20.78 -4.52 26.61
C PRO A 156 21.27 -3.26 25.93
N ARG A 157 20.73 -2.97 24.75
CA ARG A 157 21.02 -1.75 24.00
C ARG A 157 19.78 -1.20 23.33
N ASP A 158 19.70 0.11 23.23
CA ASP A 158 18.66 0.76 22.42
C ASP A 158 18.92 0.43 20.95
N THR A 159 17.94 -0.16 20.31
CA THR A 159 18.09 -0.66 18.95
C THR A 159 17.09 0.01 18.03
N PRO A 160 17.52 0.62 16.91
CA PRO A 160 16.62 1.20 15.93
C PRO A 160 15.79 0.09 15.27
N VAL A 161 14.50 0.37 15.08
CA VAL A 161 13.55 -0.53 14.38
C VAL A 161 13.18 0.10 13.06
N VAL A 162 13.22 -0.71 12.01
CA VAL A 162 12.78 -0.33 10.66
C VAL A 162 11.61 -1.22 10.27
N PHE A 163 10.48 -0.59 10.01
CA PHE A 163 9.29 -1.28 9.49
C PHE A 163 9.34 -1.29 7.98
N GLU A 164 9.07 -2.43 7.36
CA GLU A 164 9.06 -2.56 5.91
C GLU A 164 7.65 -2.88 5.43
N PHE A 165 7.13 -2.05 4.51
CA PHE A 165 5.79 -2.17 3.94
C PHE A 165 5.88 -2.21 2.42
N THR A 166 5.01 -3.02 1.80
CA THR A 166 4.78 -2.91 0.36
C THR A 166 4.01 -1.63 0.08
N ALA A 167 4.52 -0.83 -0.83
CA ALA A 167 4.01 0.49 -1.16
C ALA A 167 3.84 0.65 -2.67
N GLN A 168 3.02 1.61 -3.04
CA GLN A 168 2.83 2.01 -4.44
C GLN A 168 3.03 3.51 -4.56
N THR A 169 3.76 3.91 -5.60
CA THR A 169 3.95 5.32 -5.95
C THR A 169 2.69 5.87 -6.61
N GLU A 170 2.36 7.12 -6.30
CA GLU A 170 1.23 7.84 -6.86
C GLU A 170 1.64 9.27 -7.21
N SER A 171 1.03 9.83 -8.24
CA SER A 171 1.23 11.24 -8.58
C SER A 171 0.69 12.14 -7.48
N SER A 172 1.44 13.16 -7.09
CA SER A 172 0.95 14.15 -6.13
C SER A 172 -0.22 14.99 -6.67
N ARG A 173 -0.32 15.13 -8.00
CA ARG A 173 -1.44 15.79 -8.69
C ARG A 173 -1.62 15.15 -10.05
N GLU A 174 -2.80 14.59 -10.26
CA GLU A 174 -3.24 14.09 -11.54
C GLU A 174 -4.33 15.03 -12.11
N VAL A 175 -4.15 15.49 -13.34
CA VAL A 175 -5.13 16.35 -13.99
C VAL A 175 -5.50 15.79 -15.35
N GLN A 176 -6.80 15.55 -15.53
CA GLN A 176 -7.38 15.20 -16.80
C GLN A 176 -7.53 16.44 -17.67
N ILE A 177 -6.89 16.45 -18.82
CA ILE A 177 -7.02 17.51 -19.82
C ILE A 177 -8.24 17.21 -20.67
N ARG A 178 -9.22 18.10 -20.60
CA ARG A 178 -10.51 17.95 -21.29
C ARG A 178 -10.80 19.15 -22.18
N ALA A 179 -11.40 18.89 -23.34
CA ALA A 179 -12.00 19.94 -24.15
C ALA A 179 -13.20 20.56 -23.39
N ARG A 180 -13.32 21.88 -23.46
CA ARG A 180 -14.42 22.64 -22.84
C ARG A 180 -15.49 23.07 -23.83
N VAL A 181 -15.16 23.02 -25.12
CA VAL A 181 -16.05 23.33 -26.24
C VAL A 181 -16.05 22.18 -27.23
N ASP A 182 -17.12 22.05 -27.99
CA ASP A 182 -17.27 21.06 -29.04
C ASP A 182 -16.62 21.55 -30.34
N GLY A 183 -15.90 20.68 -31.04
CA GLY A 183 -15.25 21.07 -32.30
C GLY A 183 -14.25 20.01 -32.79
N PHE A 184 -13.64 20.29 -33.92
CA PHE A 184 -12.58 19.44 -34.47
C PHE A 184 -11.25 19.73 -33.80
N LEU A 185 -10.55 18.64 -33.43
CA LEU A 185 -9.18 18.70 -32.96
C LEU A 185 -8.25 18.91 -34.16
N ASP A 186 -7.59 20.06 -34.25
CA ASP A 186 -6.69 20.39 -35.39
C ASP A 186 -5.41 19.55 -35.26
N ARG A 187 -4.71 19.71 -34.14
CA ARG A 187 -3.45 18.99 -33.90
C ARG A 187 -3.07 18.95 -32.42
N ARG A 188 -2.28 17.93 -32.10
CA ARG A 188 -1.54 17.80 -30.84
C ARG A 188 -0.18 18.53 -30.99
N THR A 189 0.23 19.27 -29.94
CA THR A 189 1.47 20.08 -29.93
C THR A 189 2.50 19.58 -28.93
N TYR A 190 2.24 18.50 -28.21
CA TYR A 190 3.18 17.88 -27.29
C TYR A 190 3.52 16.44 -27.73
N GLU A 191 4.64 15.93 -27.27
CA GLU A 191 5.03 14.53 -27.45
C GLU A 191 4.46 13.67 -26.29
N GLU A 192 3.91 12.52 -26.62
CA GLU A 192 3.38 11.58 -25.65
C GLU A 192 4.49 11.01 -24.77
N GLY A 193 4.27 10.96 -23.45
CA GLY A 193 5.28 10.54 -22.50
C GLY A 193 6.37 11.59 -22.23
N ALA A 194 6.28 12.80 -22.79
CA ALA A 194 7.21 13.88 -22.49
C ALA A 194 6.77 14.74 -21.30
N LEU A 195 7.72 15.46 -20.72
CA LEU A 195 7.47 16.44 -19.67
C LEU A 195 6.90 17.72 -20.28
N VAL A 196 5.71 18.10 -19.85
CA VAL A 196 5.05 19.36 -20.24
C VAL A 196 5.11 20.36 -19.10
N LYS A 197 5.21 21.66 -19.44
CA LYS A 197 5.22 22.76 -18.47
C LYS A 197 3.81 23.32 -18.26
N ALA A 198 3.55 23.87 -17.08
CA ALA A 198 2.33 24.62 -16.84
C ALA A 198 2.19 25.77 -17.83
N GLY A 199 1.00 25.93 -18.44
CA GLY A 199 0.73 26.92 -19.49
C GLY A 199 1.14 26.49 -20.90
N GLN A 200 1.89 25.41 -21.08
CA GLN A 200 2.25 24.87 -22.39
C GLN A 200 0.98 24.41 -23.13
N THR A 201 0.86 24.82 -24.41
CA THR A 201 -0.21 24.35 -25.29
C THR A 201 -0.01 22.86 -25.57
N MET A 202 -1.09 22.09 -25.39
CA MET A 202 -1.08 20.64 -25.61
C MET A 202 -1.89 20.26 -26.86
N PHE A 203 -3.03 20.91 -27.06
CA PHE A 203 -3.90 20.67 -28.19
C PHE A 203 -4.42 21.98 -28.75
N LEU A 204 -4.64 21.99 -30.05
CA LEU A 204 -5.32 23.03 -30.77
C LEU A 204 -6.59 22.49 -31.41
N MET A 205 -7.70 23.19 -31.24
CA MET A 205 -8.96 22.94 -31.95
C MET A 205 -9.14 23.96 -33.07
N ASP A 206 -9.97 23.66 -34.07
CA ASP A 206 -10.29 24.62 -35.15
C ASP A 206 -10.92 25.90 -34.56
N PRO A 207 -10.28 27.05 -34.60
CA PRO A 207 -10.77 28.28 -34.01
C PRO A 207 -11.79 29.01 -34.89
N LYS A 208 -11.87 28.70 -36.20
CA LYS A 208 -12.65 29.46 -37.19
C LYS A 208 -14.12 29.66 -36.84
N PRO A 209 -14.89 28.64 -36.36
CA PRO A 209 -16.28 28.84 -35.96
C PRO A 209 -16.41 29.82 -34.79
N PHE A 210 -15.46 29.77 -33.84
CA PHE A 210 -15.45 30.61 -32.65
C PHE A 210 -15.01 32.05 -32.97
N GLU A 211 -14.09 32.23 -33.91
CA GLU A 211 -13.69 33.53 -34.44
C GLU A 211 -14.87 34.22 -35.12
N ALA A 212 -15.61 33.47 -35.96
CA ALA A 212 -16.81 33.99 -36.64
C ALA A 212 -17.90 34.40 -35.62
N ALA A 213 -18.12 33.57 -34.58
CA ALA A 213 -19.06 33.87 -33.51
C ALA A 213 -18.65 35.13 -32.73
N LEU A 214 -17.36 35.27 -32.39
CA LEU A 214 -16.83 36.47 -31.74
C LEU A 214 -17.01 37.72 -32.60
N GLN A 215 -16.76 37.63 -33.91
CA GLN A 215 -16.95 38.75 -34.84
C GLN A 215 -18.42 39.16 -34.91
N THR A 216 -19.36 38.20 -34.90
CA THR A 216 -20.80 38.46 -34.87
C THR A 216 -21.19 39.21 -33.58
N ALA A 217 -20.73 38.70 -32.42
CA ALA A 217 -21.01 39.35 -31.12
C ALA A 217 -20.45 40.77 -31.04
N LYS A 218 -19.23 41.01 -31.56
CA LYS A 218 -18.65 42.37 -31.70
C LYS A 218 -19.51 43.29 -32.57
N GLY A 219 -20.06 42.78 -33.67
CA GLY A 219 -20.99 43.54 -34.52
C GLY A 219 -22.26 43.94 -33.78
N GLN A 220 -22.84 43.03 -32.99
CA GLN A 220 -24.01 43.30 -32.17
C GLN A 220 -23.72 44.34 -31.08
N LEU A 221 -22.57 44.24 -30.40
CA LEU A 221 -22.12 45.25 -29.42
C LEU A 221 -22.01 46.65 -30.07
N ALA A 222 -21.38 46.75 -31.25
CA ALA A 222 -21.25 48.02 -31.95
C ALA A 222 -22.62 48.63 -32.33
N GLN A 223 -23.59 47.79 -32.71
CA GLN A 223 -24.96 48.22 -32.98
C GLN A 223 -25.64 48.77 -31.73
N GLN A 224 -25.52 48.09 -30.57
CA GLN A 224 -26.11 48.58 -29.34
C GLN A 224 -25.43 49.88 -28.82
N GLN A 225 -24.11 49.98 -28.98
CA GLN A 225 -23.36 51.17 -28.65
C GLN A 225 -23.84 52.38 -29.48
N ALA A 226 -24.08 52.22 -30.80
CA ALA A 226 -24.64 53.24 -31.65
C ALA A 226 -26.04 53.67 -31.20
N ARG A 227 -26.92 52.73 -30.85
CA ARG A 227 -28.25 53.02 -30.31
C ARG A 227 -28.17 53.79 -28.98
N HIS A 228 -27.30 53.42 -28.06
CA HIS A 228 -27.07 54.12 -26.80
C HIS A 228 -26.57 55.54 -27.05
N GLN A 229 -25.66 55.74 -28.01
CA GLN A 229 -25.21 57.10 -28.35
C GLN A 229 -26.36 57.96 -28.85
N VAL A 230 -27.27 57.45 -29.66
CA VAL A 230 -28.45 58.18 -30.15
C VAL A 230 -29.39 58.54 -28.97
N ALA A 231 -29.67 57.58 -28.08
CA ALA A 231 -30.50 57.80 -26.88
C ALA A 231 -29.88 58.84 -25.95
N LYS A 232 -28.58 58.77 -25.69
CA LYS A 232 -27.82 59.73 -24.89
C LYS A 232 -27.84 61.12 -25.52
N ALA A 233 -27.67 61.26 -26.83
CA ALA A 233 -27.75 62.55 -27.52
C ALA A 233 -29.16 63.12 -27.49
N ASN A 234 -30.19 62.28 -27.51
CA ASN A 234 -31.58 62.72 -27.36
C ASN A 234 -31.85 63.22 -25.93
N LEU A 235 -31.45 62.49 -24.90
CA LEU A 235 -31.56 62.93 -23.50
C LEU A 235 -30.85 64.27 -23.28
N ALA A 236 -29.63 64.46 -23.79
CA ALA A 236 -28.86 65.69 -23.68
C ALA A 236 -29.55 66.90 -24.35
N ARG A 237 -30.39 66.68 -25.39
CA ARG A 237 -31.21 67.72 -26.01
C ARG A 237 -32.49 68.01 -25.22
N VAL A 238 -33.19 67.01 -24.70
CA VAL A 238 -34.43 67.14 -23.99
C VAL A 238 -34.23 67.79 -22.59
N GLN A 239 -33.17 67.43 -21.88
CA GLN A 239 -32.87 67.90 -20.55
C GLN A 239 -32.87 69.42 -20.39
N PRO A 240 -32.19 70.25 -21.22
CA PRO A 240 -32.21 71.71 -21.10
C PRO A 240 -33.55 72.32 -21.52
N LEU A 241 -34.30 71.71 -22.46
CA LEU A 241 -35.58 72.22 -22.93
C LEU A 241 -36.66 72.04 -21.85
N VAL A 242 -36.63 70.98 -21.10
CA VAL A 242 -37.51 70.83 -19.91
C VAL A 242 -37.15 71.80 -18.82
N ALA A 243 -35.85 72.09 -18.58
CA ALA A 243 -35.42 73.09 -17.62
C ALA A 243 -35.93 74.55 -17.98
N GLN A 244 -36.14 74.78 -19.27
CA GLN A 244 -36.72 76.05 -19.80
C GLN A 244 -38.23 75.99 -19.93
N ASN A 245 -38.94 74.93 -19.41
CA ASN A 245 -40.38 74.68 -19.55
C ASN A 245 -40.86 74.61 -21.02
N ALA A 246 -40.02 74.29 -21.95
CA ALA A 246 -40.35 74.12 -23.36
C ALA A 246 -40.84 72.70 -23.70
N LEU A 247 -40.57 71.69 -22.82
CA LEU A 247 -41.05 70.32 -22.93
C LEU A 247 -41.60 69.81 -21.61
N SER A 248 -42.40 68.74 -21.62
CA SER A 248 -43.02 68.17 -20.41
C SER A 248 -41.99 67.33 -19.61
N LYS A 249 -42.25 67.15 -18.31
CA LYS A 249 -41.48 66.21 -17.45
C LYS A 249 -41.57 64.77 -17.95
N LYS A 250 -42.74 64.40 -18.52
CA LYS A 250 -42.93 63.09 -19.14
C LYS A 250 -41.92 62.86 -20.27
N ASP A 251 -41.68 63.85 -21.12
CA ASP A 251 -40.70 63.73 -22.21
C ASP A 251 -39.27 63.47 -21.69
N LEU A 252 -38.94 64.09 -20.53
CA LEU A 252 -37.68 63.82 -19.85
C LEU A 252 -37.61 62.41 -19.30
N ASP A 253 -38.65 61.95 -18.60
CA ASP A 253 -38.70 60.61 -18.02
C ASP A 253 -38.62 59.53 -19.12
N ASP A 254 -39.29 59.77 -20.26
CA ASP A 254 -39.23 58.86 -21.41
C ASP A 254 -37.81 58.83 -22.04
N ALA A 255 -37.14 59.99 -22.12
CA ALA A 255 -35.76 60.09 -22.64
C ALA A 255 -34.75 59.43 -21.70
N VAL A 256 -34.90 59.60 -20.36
CA VAL A 256 -34.06 58.91 -19.32
C VAL A 256 -34.29 57.43 -19.40
N GLY A 257 -35.55 56.96 -19.46
CA GLY A 257 -35.88 55.54 -19.59
C GLY A 257 -35.29 54.91 -20.86
N SER A 258 -35.37 55.64 -22.00
CA SER A 258 -34.79 55.16 -23.29
C SER A 258 -33.27 55.04 -23.24
N GLU A 259 -32.60 56.03 -22.60
CA GLU A 259 -31.13 55.97 -22.41
C GLU A 259 -30.71 54.82 -21.53
N ALA A 260 -31.37 54.65 -20.38
CA ALA A 260 -31.11 53.57 -19.42
C ALA A 260 -31.33 52.18 -20.08
N GLN A 261 -32.41 52.02 -20.87
CA GLN A 261 -32.64 50.78 -21.62
C GLN A 261 -31.55 50.51 -22.65
N ALA A 262 -31.13 51.51 -23.40
CA ALA A 262 -30.05 51.36 -24.39
C ALA A 262 -28.71 51.10 -23.71
N ALA A 263 -28.42 51.68 -22.55
CA ALA A 263 -27.22 51.41 -21.77
C ALA A 263 -27.20 49.94 -21.25
N ALA A 264 -28.34 49.45 -20.76
CA ALA A 264 -28.46 48.04 -20.34
C ALA A 264 -28.27 47.06 -21.52
N ALA A 265 -28.74 47.42 -22.72
CA ALA A 265 -28.55 46.60 -23.92
C ALA A 265 -27.06 46.50 -24.34
N VAL A 266 -26.26 47.58 -24.12
CA VAL A 266 -24.80 47.57 -24.34
C VAL A 266 -24.13 46.58 -23.37
N ILE A 267 -24.51 46.59 -22.10
CA ILE A 267 -23.95 45.67 -21.07
C ILE A 267 -24.26 44.21 -21.45
N ALA A 268 -25.49 43.90 -21.88
CA ALA A 268 -25.87 42.59 -22.33
C ALA A 268 -25.04 42.10 -23.54
N ALA A 269 -24.90 42.98 -24.57
CA ALA A 269 -24.09 42.65 -25.76
C ALA A 269 -22.58 42.51 -25.44
N GLN A 270 -22.09 43.21 -24.42
CA GLN A 270 -20.71 43.07 -23.94
C GLN A 270 -20.51 41.68 -23.30
N GLY A 271 -21.47 41.17 -22.52
CA GLY A 271 -21.48 39.80 -21.97
C GLY A 271 -21.46 38.73 -23.06
N GLU A 272 -22.14 38.97 -24.21
CA GLU A 272 -22.09 38.06 -25.36
C GLU A 272 -20.70 38.04 -26.00
N VAL A 273 -20.02 39.20 -26.12
CA VAL A 273 -18.63 39.28 -26.63
C VAL A 273 -17.68 38.54 -25.71
N GLU A 274 -17.80 38.73 -24.38
CA GLU A 274 -16.97 38.04 -23.39
C GLU A 274 -17.16 36.50 -23.45
N THR A 275 -18.41 36.04 -23.60
CA THR A 275 -18.74 34.61 -23.77
C THR A 275 -18.11 34.05 -25.05
N ALA A 276 -18.25 34.73 -26.16
CA ALA A 276 -17.65 34.31 -27.44
C ALA A 276 -16.10 34.29 -27.40
N GLN A 277 -15.52 35.27 -26.71
CA GLN A 277 -14.06 35.36 -26.51
C GLN A 277 -13.54 34.24 -25.59
N LEU A 278 -14.30 33.89 -24.55
CA LEU A 278 -13.97 32.78 -23.66
C LEU A 278 -14.03 31.45 -24.40
N ASN A 279 -15.06 31.22 -25.22
CA ASN A 279 -15.17 30.02 -26.06
C ASN A 279 -14.00 29.90 -27.05
N LEU A 280 -13.61 31.00 -27.70
CA LEU A 280 -12.44 31.03 -28.55
C LEU A 280 -11.16 30.68 -27.74
N SER A 281 -11.01 31.19 -26.54
CA SER A 281 -9.85 30.87 -25.70
C SER A 281 -9.75 29.37 -25.36
N TYR A 282 -10.87 28.67 -25.29
CA TYR A 282 -10.94 27.22 -25.01
C TYR A 282 -10.50 26.35 -26.20
N THR A 283 -10.38 26.90 -27.42
CA THR A 283 -9.81 26.17 -28.55
C THR A 283 -8.30 25.92 -28.43
N THR A 284 -7.62 26.68 -27.57
CA THR A 284 -6.22 26.45 -27.21
C THR A 284 -6.15 25.80 -25.85
N ILE A 285 -5.92 24.49 -25.82
CA ILE A 285 -5.93 23.69 -24.62
C ILE A 285 -4.52 23.60 -24.03
N LYS A 286 -4.35 24.12 -22.82
CA LYS A 286 -3.05 24.21 -22.13
C LYS A 286 -2.99 23.31 -20.90
N SER A 287 -1.77 22.87 -20.54
CA SER A 287 -1.54 22.15 -19.30
C SER A 287 -1.67 23.08 -18.09
N PRO A 288 -2.45 22.75 -17.07
CA PRO A 288 -2.54 23.55 -15.84
C PRO A 288 -1.38 23.33 -14.87
N LEU A 289 -0.58 22.26 -15.07
CA LEU A 289 0.55 21.91 -14.22
C LEU A 289 1.76 21.44 -15.04
N THR A 290 2.92 21.44 -14.40
CA THR A 290 4.14 20.83 -14.95
C THR A 290 4.16 19.35 -14.56
N GLY A 291 4.25 18.45 -15.54
CA GLY A 291 4.22 17.02 -15.29
C GLY A 291 4.40 16.18 -16.55
N LEU A 292 4.35 14.87 -16.38
CA LEU A 292 4.45 13.89 -17.47
C LEU A 292 3.09 13.77 -18.16
N ALA A 293 3.04 14.03 -19.45
CA ALA A 293 1.83 13.88 -20.25
C ALA A 293 1.67 12.43 -20.71
N SER A 294 0.45 11.91 -20.60
CA SER A 294 0.08 10.58 -21.10
C SER A 294 -0.15 10.61 -22.62
N PHE A 295 -0.51 9.46 -23.17
CA PHE A 295 -0.93 9.37 -24.58
C PHE A 295 -2.23 10.13 -24.84
N ALA A 296 -2.42 10.57 -26.07
CA ALA A 296 -3.66 11.21 -26.50
C ALA A 296 -4.76 10.17 -26.71
N ARG A 297 -5.93 10.44 -26.16
CA ARG A 297 -7.11 9.58 -26.32
C ARG A 297 -7.89 9.87 -27.62
N GLN A 298 -7.70 11.06 -28.18
CA GLN A 298 -8.32 11.50 -29.41
C GLN A 298 -7.23 11.82 -30.44
N GLN A 299 -7.47 11.42 -31.67
CA GLN A 299 -6.55 11.65 -32.80
C GLN A 299 -6.78 13.03 -33.43
N ASP A 300 -5.74 13.56 -34.06
CA ASP A 300 -5.83 14.78 -34.86
C ASP A 300 -6.88 14.63 -35.99
N GLY A 301 -7.70 15.64 -36.21
CA GLY A 301 -8.84 15.61 -37.10
C GLY A 301 -10.14 15.04 -36.54
N SER A 302 -10.13 14.48 -35.31
CA SER A 302 -11.35 13.96 -34.66
C SER A 302 -12.27 15.07 -34.19
N TYR A 303 -13.58 14.85 -34.30
CA TYR A 303 -14.57 15.71 -33.66
C TYR A 303 -14.71 15.35 -32.18
N VAL A 304 -14.51 16.32 -31.32
CA VAL A 304 -14.54 16.17 -29.86
C VAL A 304 -15.73 16.91 -29.29
N THR A 305 -16.47 16.21 -28.40
CA THR A 305 -17.56 16.80 -27.62
C THR A 305 -17.14 16.92 -26.16
N ALA A 306 -17.40 18.06 -25.53
CA ALA A 306 -17.00 18.34 -24.15
C ALA A 306 -17.54 17.31 -23.14
N THR A 307 -18.70 16.72 -23.43
CA THR A 307 -19.40 15.76 -22.55
C THR A 307 -18.92 14.31 -22.70
N GLN A 308 -18.85 13.78 -23.91
CA GLN A 308 -18.58 12.35 -24.15
C GLN A 308 -17.12 12.05 -24.49
N SER A 309 -16.56 12.71 -25.50
CA SER A 309 -15.20 12.49 -25.99
C SER A 309 -14.20 13.57 -25.50
N GLY A 310 -14.60 14.38 -24.54
CA GLY A 310 -13.83 15.54 -24.08
C GLY A 310 -12.50 15.21 -23.42
N LEU A 311 -12.30 14.00 -22.90
CA LEU A 311 -11.01 13.60 -22.31
C LEU A 311 -9.97 13.39 -23.39
N LEU A 312 -8.94 14.28 -23.39
CA LEU A 312 -7.88 14.29 -24.40
C LEU A 312 -6.64 13.55 -23.92
N THR A 313 -6.18 13.84 -22.69
CA THR A 313 -5.03 13.18 -22.06
C THR A 313 -5.05 13.43 -20.57
N THR A 314 -4.12 12.80 -19.84
CA THR A 314 -3.89 13.02 -18.42
C THR A 314 -2.45 13.50 -18.22
N VAL A 315 -2.25 14.47 -17.32
CA VAL A 315 -0.93 14.94 -16.93
C VAL A 315 -0.68 14.62 -15.46
N TYR A 316 0.45 13.96 -15.19
CA TYR A 316 0.87 13.50 -13.87
C TYR A 316 2.01 14.36 -13.35
N GLN A 317 1.83 14.99 -12.20
CA GLN A 317 2.92 15.68 -11.52
C GLN A 317 3.86 14.64 -10.89
N LEU A 318 5.16 14.69 -11.26
CA LEU A 318 6.14 13.73 -10.78
C LEU A 318 6.90 14.21 -9.54
N ASN A 319 6.99 15.50 -9.31
CA ASN A 319 7.71 16.07 -8.19
C ASN A 319 6.83 17.13 -7.47
N PRO A 320 6.56 16.93 -6.16
CA PRO A 320 6.86 15.74 -5.39
C PRO A 320 6.02 14.53 -5.85
N ILE A 321 6.43 13.31 -5.46
CA ILE A 321 5.68 12.07 -5.69
C ILE A 321 5.20 11.51 -4.35
N TRP A 322 4.05 10.89 -4.35
CA TRP A 322 3.49 10.21 -3.19
C TRP A 322 3.82 8.73 -3.21
N VAL A 323 3.98 8.18 -2.04
CA VAL A 323 4.17 6.75 -1.83
C VAL A 323 3.16 6.29 -0.78
N ASN A 324 2.23 5.48 -1.21
CA ASN A 324 1.13 5.00 -0.40
C ASN A 324 1.42 3.56 0.04
N PHE A 325 1.28 3.31 1.33
CA PHE A 325 1.36 1.97 1.91
C PHE A 325 0.29 1.78 2.97
N SER A 326 -0.08 0.54 3.20
CA SER A 326 -1.15 0.19 4.13
C SER A 326 -0.60 -0.52 5.34
N VAL A 327 -1.08 -0.14 6.52
CA VAL A 327 -0.77 -0.77 7.80
C VAL A 327 -2.02 -1.49 8.29
N SER A 328 -1.88 -2.75 8.70
CA SER A 328 -3.02 -3.53 9.18
C SER A 328 -3.42 -3.14 10.60
N GLU A 329 -4.71 -3.32 10.93
CA GLU A 329 -5.22 -3.09 12.29
C GLU A 329 -4.47 -3.94 13.33
N ASN A 330 -4.18 -5.21 13.00
CA ASN A 330 -3.44 -6.12 13.87
C ASN A 330 -2.01 -5.62 14.16
N GLU A 331 -1.31 -5.06 13.16
CA GLU A 331 0.01 -4.45 13.36
C GLU A 331 -0.08 -3.22 14.23
N MET A 332 -1.07 -2.36 13.97
CA MET A 332 -1.28 -1.15 14.79
C MET A 332 -1.56 -1.50 16.25
N LEU A 333 -2.39 -2.51 16.51
CA LEU A 333 -2.67 -2.97 17.87
C LEU A 333 -1.41 -3.53 18.55
N ARG A 334 -0.60 -4.33 17.84
CA ARG A 334 0.69 -4.83 18.36
C ARG A 334 1.65 -3.69 18.67
N TYR A 335 1.79 -2.71 17.79
CA TYR A 335 2.66 -1.55 18.06
C TYR A 335 2.15 -0.74 19.26
N ARG A 336 0.84 -0.55 19.39
CA ARG A 336 0.23 0.14 20.54
C ARG A 336 0.52 -0.59 21.85
N ASP A 337 0.40 -1.91 21.87
CA ASP A 337 0.73 -2.74 23.02
C ASP A 337 2.21 -2.65 23.38
N GLN A 338 3.12 -2.78 22.40
CA GLN A 338 4.56 -2.64 22.62
C GLN A 338 4.95 -1.23 23.10
N ILE A 339 4.25 -0.19 22.66
CA ILE A 339 4.45 1.18 23.16
C ILE A 339 3.96 1.28 24.61
N GLY A 340 2.77 0.73 24.90
CA GLY A 340 2.17 0.72 26.24
C GLY A 340 3.03 -0.03 27.28
N THR A 341 3.68 -1.10 26.87
CA THR A 341 4.62 -1.89 27.70
C THR A 341 6.05 -1.33 27.72
N GLY A 342 6.34 -0.28 26.94
CA GLY A 342 7.67 0.34 26.86
C GLY A 342 8.70 -0.43 26.04
N HIS A 343 8.30 -1.48 25.32
CA HIS A 343 9.17 -2.26 24.44
C HIS A 343 9.43 -1.60 23.08
N LEU A 344 8.63 -0.60 22.73
CA LEU A 344 8.78 0.19 21.51
C LEU A 344 8.56 1.67 21.82
N ARG A 345 9.41 2.55 21.28
CA ARG A 345 9.26 4.00 21.39
C ARG A 345 9.29 4.61 19.99
N PHE A 346 8.25 5.35 19.66
CA PHE A 346 8.18 6.12 18.42
C PHE A 346 8.97 7.41 18.52
N PRO A 347 9.41 7.97 17.41
CA PRO A 347 10.13 9.24 17.38
C PRO A 347 9.24 10.38 17.87
N PRO A 348 9.84 11.45 18.45
CA PRO A 348 9.09 12.63 18.88
C PRO A 348 8.31 13.22 17.69
N ASN A 349 7.05 13.62 17.96
CA ASN A 349 6.12 14.16 16.96
C ASN A 349 5.79 13.22 15.80
N ASN A 350 5.98 11.91 15.95
CA ASN A 350 5.76 10.90 14.91
C ASN A 350 6.49 11.22 13.58
N LYS A 351 7.64 11.87 13.65
CA LYS A 351 8.47 12.16 12.49
C LYS A 351 9.28 10.92 12.12
N PHE A 352 8.70 10.09 11.29
CA PHE A 352 9.37 8.94 10.71
C PHE A 352 10.11 9.35 9.44
N GLU A 353 11.29 8.79 9.27
CA GLU A 353 12.03 8.88 8.02
C GLU A 353 11.69 7.66 7.17
N VAL A 354 11.37 7.88 5.90
CA VAL A 354 11.01 6.82 4.98
C VAL A 354 12.04 6.74 3.87
N SER A 355 12.60 5.55 3.64
CA SER A 355 13.44 5.24 2.49
C SER A 355 12.74 4.22 1.60
N LEU A 356 13.06 4.22 0.30
CA LEU A 356 12.44 3.32 -0.67
C LEU A 356 13.47 2.32 -1.21
N VAL A 357 13.04 1.08 -1.30
CA VAL A 357 13.75 0.03 -2.03
C VAL A 357 12.96 -0.29 -3.27
N LEU A 358 13.58 -0.10 -4.42
CA LEU A 358 12.98 -0.33 -5.73
C LEU A 358 12.88 -1.83 -6.03
N ALA A 359 12.16 -2.19 -7.09
CA ALA A 359 11.94 -3.58 -7.48
C ALA A 359 13.23 -4.35 -7.80
N ASP A 360 14.28 -3.66 -8.24
CA ASP A 360 15.62 -4.20 -8.51
C ASP A 360 16.49 -4.37 -7.26
N GLY A 361 15.97 -3.99 -6.07
CA GLY A 361 16.69 -4.02 -4.80
C GLY A 361 17.54 -2.77 -4.52
N SER A 362 17.64 -1.84 -5.45
CA SER A 362 18.36 -0.57 -5.23
C SER A 362 17.59 0.33 -4.26
N VAL A 363 18.33 1.12 -3.47
CA VAL A 363 17.75 2.11 -2.56
C VAL A 363 17.65 3.45 -3.29
N TYR A 364 16.48 4.06 -3.23
CA TYR A 364 16.27 5.40 -3.77
C TYR A 364 17.06 6.43 -2.96
N SER A 365 17.69 7.40 -3.64
CA SER A 365 18.63 8.33 -3.01
C SER A 365 17.99 9.35 -2.07
N GLU A 366 16.73 9.72 -2.32
CA GLU A 366 16.04 10.72 -1.52
C GLU A 366 15.22 10.06 -0.41
N HIS A 367 15.20 10.69 0.74
CA HIS A 367 14.38 10.27 1.88
C HIS A 367 13.05 11.02 1.86
N GLY A 368 11.99 10.34 2.25
CA GLY A 368 10.67 10.92 2.39
C GLY A 368 10.23 11.03 3.83
N SER A 369 9.14 11.73 4.02
CA SER A 369 8.48 11.87 5.32
C SER A 369 7.01 11.54 5.20
N ILE A 370 6.44 10.97 6.27
CA ILE A 370 4.99 10.73 6.35
C ILE A 370 4.29 12.07 6.54
N ASP A 371 3.39 12.42 5.62
CA ASP A 371 2.60 13.64 5.67
C ASP A 371 1.12 13.36 6.00
N PHE A 372 0.64 12.15 5.73
CA PHE A 372 -0.76 11.81 5.94
C PHE A 372 -0.92 10.35 6.36
N ALA A 373 -1.83 10.11 7.31
CA ALA A 373 -2.34 8.80 7.65
C ALA A 373 -3.87 8.88 7.68
N ASN A 374 -4.53 7.99 6.96
CA ASN A 374 -5.99 7.96 6.91
C ASN A 374 -6.54 7.59 8.30
N PRO A 375 -7.44 8.41 8.89
CA PRO A 375 -8.03 8.10 10.19
C PRO A 375 -8.99 6.90 10.16
N ALA A 376 -9.50 6.54 8.97
CA ALA A 376 -10.44 5.44 8.79
C ALA A 376 -9.74 4.20 8.24
N PHE A 377 -10.13 3.03 8.77
CA PHE A 377 -9.75 1.74 8.21
C PHE A 377 -10.62 1.41 7.00
N SER A 378 -10.03 0.78 6.00
CA SER A 378 -10.77 0.14 4.92
C SER A 378 -11.52 -1.06 5.46
N THR A 379 -12.82 -1.09 5.28
CA THR A 379 -13.70 -2.20 5.71
C THR A 379 -13.47 -3.49 4.92
N GLU A 380 -12.87 -3.38 3.73
CA GLU A 380 -12.57 -4.53 2.87
C GLU A 380 -11.28 -5.24 3.26
N THR A 381 -10.26 -4.50 3.69
CA THR A 381 -8.92 -5.04 3.94
C THR A 381 -8.51 -4.99 5.40
N GLY A 382 -9.22 -4.26 6.27
CA GLY A 382 -8.83 -4.05 7.67
C GLY A 382 -7.50 -3.30 7.80
N THR A 383 -7.17 -2.44 6.84
CA THR A 383 -5.94 -1.65 6.82
C THR A 383 -6.24 -0.16 6.75
N PHE A 384 -5.35 0.69 7.21
CA PHE A 384 -5.40 2.12 6.96
C PHE A 384 -4.23 2.57 6.09
N LEU A 385 -4.51 3.54 5.23
CA LEU A 385 -3.56 4.08 4.29
C LEU A 385 -2.65 5.10 4.96
N VAL A 386 -1.36 4.96 4.74
CA VAL A 386 -0.33 5.94 5.12
C VAL A 386 0.35 6.44 3.85
N ARG A 387 0.54 7.75 3.77
CA ARG A 387 1.20 8.40 2.65
C ARG A 387 2.50 9.04 3.09
N ALA A 388 3.54 8.77 2.33
CA ALA A 388 4.81 9.47 2.44
C ALA A 388 5.06 10.31 1.18
N VAL A 389 5.70 11.46 1.35
CA VAL A 389 6.05 12.38 0.28
C VAL A 389 7.55 12.29 0.02
N PHE A 390 7.91 12.21 -1.26
CA PHE A 390 9.29 12.14 -1.73
C PHE A 390 9.56 13.19 -2.79
N ASP A 391 10.73 13.79 -2.73
CA ASP A 391 11.24 14.58 -3.84
C ASP A 391 11.68 13.66 -4.98
N ASN A 392 11.30 14.03 -6.20
CA ASN A 392 11.60 13.26 -7.41
C ASN A 392 12.05 14.19 -8.55
N PRO A 393 13.15 14.95 -8.36
CA PRO A 393 13.56 15.96 -9.32
C PRO A 393 13.98 15.38 -10.67
N LYS A 394 14.49 14.16 -10.69
CA LYS A 394 14.93 13.47 -11.92
C LYS A 394 13.79 12.70 -12.60
N GLY A 395 12.61 12.59 -11.96
CA GLY A 395 11.48 11.82 -12.49
C GLY A 395 11.75 10.31 -12.63
N THR A 396 12.67 9.76 -11.82
CA THR A 396 13.01 8.32 -11.82
C THR A 396 11.87 7.48 -11.29
N LEU A 397 11.17 7.97 -10.27
CA LEU A 397 9.95 7.35 -9.78
C LEU A 397 8.78 7.76 -10.69
N ARG A 398 8.00 6.78 -11.11
CA ARG A 398 6.78 6.99 -11.92
C ARG A 398 5.56 6.52 -11.14
N PRO A 399 4.41 7.16 -11.30
CA PRO A 399 3.16 6.70 -10.68
C PRO A 399 2.84 5.26 -11.06
N GLY A 400 2.32 4.49 -10.10
CA GLY A 400 1.94 3.10 -10.29
C GLY A 400 3.04 2.06 -10.05
N GLN A 401 4.28 2.48 -9.73
CA GLN A 401 5.36 1.53 -9.39
C GLN A 401 5.18 0.93 -8.00
N PHE A 402 5.44 -0.38 -7.88
CA PHE A 402 5.55 -1.03 -6.59
C PHE A 402 6.96 -0.87 -6.04
N VAL A 403 7.03 -0.49 -4.77
CA VAL A 403 8.27 -0.26 -4.04
C VAL A 403 8.12 -0.81 -2.61
N ARG A 404 9.21 -1.00 -1.90
CA ARG A 404 9.18 -1.29 -0.47
C ARG A 404 9.55 -0.04 0.30
N ALA A 405 8.62 0.42 1.14
CA ALA A 405 8.84 1.56 2.03
C ALA A 405 9.44 1.06 3.34
N ARG A 406 10.61 1.56 3.69
CA ARG A 406 11.28 1.33 4.96
C ARG A 406 11.10 2.54 5.85
N VAL A 407 10.31 2.36 6.89
CA VAL A 407 9.97 3.41 7.85
C VAL A 407 10.88 3.29 9.06
N ALA A 408 11.77 4.24 9.23
CA ALA A 408 12.76 4.32 10.31
C ALA A 408 12.40 5.41 11.32
N GLY A 409 12.97 5.32 12.53
CA GLY A 409 12.81 6.31 13.60
C GLY A 409 12.26 5.75 14.90
N ALA A 410 11.66 4.55 14.87
CA ALA A 410 11.29 3.85 16.10
C ALA A 410 12.53 3.23 16.77
N ILE A 411 12.51 3.15 18.09
CA ILE A 411 13.59 2.57 18.89
C ILE A 411 12.98 1.53 19.84
N ARG A 412 13.63 0.39 19.95
CA ARG A 412 13.34 -0.63 20.96
C ARG A 412 14.31 -0.44 22.13
N PRO A 413 13.86 0.17 23.25
CA PRO A 413 14.73 0.43 24.40
C PRO A 413 15.17 -0.88 25.07
N ASN A 414 16.41 -0.92 25.56
CA ASN A 414 16.95 -2.06 26.30
C ASN A 414 16.77 -3.42 25.59
N ALA A 415 16.83 -3.44 24.27
CA ALA A 415 16.64 -4.65 23.50
C ALA A 415 17.77 -5.65 23.73
N ILE A 416 17.42 -6.92 23.90
CA ILE A 416 18.34 -8.04 23.96
C ILE A 416 18.41 -8.67 22.59
N LEU A 417 19.58 -8.59 21.96
CA LEU A 417 19.86 -9.20 20.66
C LEU A 417 20.79 -10.39 20.85
N VAL A 418 20.42 -11.51 20.25
CA VAL A 418 21.19 -12.76 20.30
C VAL A 418 21.36 -13.30 18.88
N PRO A 419 22.57 -13.68 18.45
CA PRO A 419 22.80 -14.27 17.14
C PRO A 419 21.88 -15.48 16.89
N GLN A 420 21.31 -15.57 15.69
CA GLN A 420 20.35 -16.62 15.32
C GLN A 420 20.89 -18.03 15.61
N ARG A 421 22.18 -18.26 15.41
CA ARG A 421 22.85 -19.55 15.67
C ARG A 421 22.85 -19.98 17.14
N ALA A 422 22.62 -19.04 18.08
CA ALA A 422 22.53 -19.34 19.51
C ALA A 422 21.15 -19.83 19.95
N VAL A 423 20.14 -19.55 19.14
CA VAL A 423 18.74 -19.90 19.42
C VAL A 423 18.41 -21.23 18.74
N LEU A 424 18.05 -22.21 19.57
CA LEU A 424 17.71 -23.55 19.11
C LEU A 424 16.18 -23.71 19.12
N GLN A 425 15.67 -24.43 18.14
CA GLN A 425 14.25 -24.76 18.07
C GLN A 425 13.95 -26.08 18.76
N GLY A 426 13.11 -26.04 19.77
CA GLY A 426 12.54 -27.22 20.42
C GLY A 426 11.21 -27.64 19.79
N SER A 427 10.56 -28.64 20.35
CA SER A 427 9.28 -29.18 19.84
C SER A 427 8.11 -28.19 19.97
N LYS A 428 8.14 -27.27 20.92
CA LYS A 428 7.05 -26.32 21.21
C LYS A 428 7.51 -24.87 21.33
N SER A 429 8.81 -24.62 21.53
CA SER A 429 9.34 -23.30 21.85
C SER A 429 10.79 -23.17 21.42
N HIS A 430 11.26 -21.95 21.32
CA HIS A 430 12.68 -21.66 21.14
C HIS A 430 13.38 -21.72 22.50
N PHE A 431 14.63 -22.15 22.52
CA PHE A 431 15.46 -22.17 23.70
C PHE A 431 16.91 -21.87 23.37
N LEU A 432 17.67 -21.49 24.39
CA LEU A 432 19.10 -21.30 24.31
C LEU A 432 19.78 -21.84 25.57
N TRP A 433 21.10 -21.90 25.53
CA TRP A 433 21.91 -22.33 26.66
C TRP A 433 22.47 -21.13 27.40
N VAL A 434 22.10 -20.99 28.66
CA VAL A 434 22.65 -20.00 29.59
C VAL A 434 23.75 -20.68 30.41
N VAL A 435 24.86 -20.03 30.54
CA VAL A 435 26.04 -20.53 31.29
C VAL A 435 26.08 -19.88 32.67
N ASP A 436 26.08 -20.70 33.72
CA ASP A 436 26.21 -20.25 35.11
C ASP A 436 27.62 -19.86 35.48
N ASN A 437 27.83 -19.46 36.76
CA ASN A 437 29.16 -19.10 37.28
C ASN A 437 30.09 -20.33 37.42
N GLU A 438 29.54 -21.55 37.45
CA GLU A 438 30.28 -22.81 37.50
C GLU A 438 30.62 -23.36 36.13
N SER A 439 30.34 -22.59 35.04
CA SER A 439 30.50 -22.99 33.63
C SER A 439 29.66 -24.19 33.22
N LYS A 440 28.46 -24.34 33.79
CA LYS A 440 27.51 -25.35 33.43
C LYS A 440 26.43 -24.76 32.52
N GLY A 441 25.99 -25.54 31.52
CA GLY A 441 24.94 -25.14 30.58
C GLY A 441 23.54 -25.47 31.09
N HIS A 442 22.68 -24.46 31.17
CA HIS A 442 21.26 -24.59 31.52
C HIS A 442 20.38 -24.24 30.33
N GLN A 443 19.48 -25.15 29.98
CA GLN A 443 18.49 -24.86 28.93
C GLN A 443 17.48 -23.85 29.46
N ARG A 444 17.32 -22.74 28.71
CA ARG A 444 16.35 -21.69 29.03
C ARG A 444 15.42 -21.50 27.85
N VAL A 445 14.12 -21.61 28.09
CA VAL A 445 13.08 -21.27 27.11
C VAL A 445 13.04 -19.75 26.97
N VAL A 446 12.97 -19.29 25.72
CA VAL A 446 12.91 -17.88 25.39
C VAL A 446 11.79 -17.61 24.37
N GLU A 447 11.22 -16.43 24.48
CA GLU A 447 10.35 -15.88 23.44
C GLU A 447 11.18 -15.05 22.49
N VAL A 448 11.10 -15.40 21.20
CA VAL A 448 11.79 -14.68 20.13
C VAL A 448 10.82 -13.76 19.42
N GLY A 449 11.27 -12.54 19.18
CA GLY A 449 10.53 -11.56 18.39
C GLY A 449 11.00 -11.53 16.94
N GLU A 450 11.02 -10.34 16.38
CA GLU A 450 11.52 -10.08 15.03
C GLU A 450 13.03 -10.22 14.97
N TRP A 451 13.58 -10.45 13.80
CA TRP A 451 15.01 -10.49 13.55
C TRP A 451 15.53 -9.17 12.99
N GLN A 452 16.76 -8.85 13.28
CA GLN A 452 17.45 -7.70 12.73
C GLN A 452 18.83 -8.14 12.21
N GLY A 453 18.97 -8.24 10.90
CA GLY A 453 20.16 -8.84 10.29
C GLY A 453 20.31 -10.30 10.73
N ASP A 454 21.45 -10.65 11.33
CA ASP A 454 21.76 -11.99 11.81
C ASP A 454 21.36 -12.23 13.28
N ASP A 455 20.78 -11.24 13.93
CA ASP A 455 20.41 -11.30 15.35
C ASP A 455 18.88 -11.40 15.53
N TRP A 456 18.45 -12.13 16.55
CA TRP A 456 17.07 -12.21 17.00
C TRP A 456 16.86 -11.33 18.21
N PHE A 457 15.74 -10.59 18.23
CA PHE A 457 15.24 -9.99 19.47
C PHE A 457 14.70 -11.06 20.39
N ILE A 458 15.14 -11.05 21.64
CA ILE A 458 14.56 -11.86 22.70
C ILE A 458 13.58 -10.98 23.48
N THR A 459 12.30 -11.36 23.43
CA THR A 459 11.23 -10.59 24.07
C THR A 459 11.11 -10.94 25.54
N ASP A 460 11.31 -12.22 25.88
CA ASP A 460 11.29 -12.70 27.27
C ASP A 460 12.19 -13.93 27.45
N GLY A 461 12.57 -14.20 28.70
CA GLY A 461 13.36 -15.38 29.10
C GLY A 461 14.84 -15.12 29.38
N LEU A 462 15.40 -13.93 29.08
CA LEU A 462 16.79 -13.57 29.38
C LEU A 462 16.89 -12.33 30.28
N LYS A 463 17.92 -12.33 31.11
CA LYS A 463 18.25 -11.17 31.96
C LYS A 463 19.56 -10.52 31.53
N PRO A 464 19.69 -9.19 31.72
CA PRO A 464 20.93 -8.48 31.51
C PRO A 464 22.09 -9.12 32.32
N GLY A 465 23.27 -9.26 31.70
CA GLY A 465 24.46 -9.82 32.32
C GLY A 465 24.56 -11.35 32.26
N GLU A 466 23.55 -12.08 31.85
CA GLU A 466 23.62 -13.53 31.62
C GLU A 466 24.58 -13.86 30.48
N ARG A 467 25.26 -15.01 30.56
CA ARG A 467 26.16 -15.52 29.52
C ARG A 467 25.41 -16.58 28.69
N VAL A 468 25.33 -16.38 27.40
CA VAL A 468 24.62 -17.26 26.46
C VAL A 468 25.61 -17.92 25.51
N VAL A 469 25.43 -19.21 25.24
CA VAL A 469 26.23 -19.96 24.27
C VAL A 469 25.83 -19.51 22.85
N VAL A 470 26.79 -19.01 22.09
CA VAL A 470 26.61 -18.58 20.70
C VAL A 470 27.03 -19.68 19.71
N ASP A 471 28.22 -20.26 19.89
CA ASP A 471 28.69 -21.34 19.04
C ASP A 471 28.88 -22.62 19.85
N GLY A 472 28.63 -23.78 19.20
CA GLY A 472 28.73 -25.09 19.85
C GLY A 472 27.48 -25.52 20.61
N ALA A 473 26.38 -24.75 20.56
CA ALA A 473 25.14 -25.00 21.28
C ALA A 473 24.53 -26.39 21.07
N ILE A 474 24.70 -26.99 19.88
CA ILE A 474 24.20 -28.33 19.50
C ILE A 474 24.88 -29.44 20.33
N ARG A 475 26.11 -29.22 20.79
CA ARG A 475 26.90 -30.21 21.55
C ARG A 475 26.66 -30.13 23.05
N VAL A 476 25.92 -29.13 23.51
CA VAL A 476 25.66 -28.88 24.93
C VAL A 476 24.51 -29.77 25.40
N THR A 477 24.70 -30.42 26.54
CA THR A 477 23.65 -31.13 27.27
C THR A 477 23.38 -30.46 28.61
N ALA A 478 22.16 -30.62 29.12
CA ALA A 478 21.77 -29.96 30.38
C ALA A 478 22.68 -30.38 31.55
N GLY A 479 23.25 -29.40 32.23
CA GLY A 479 24.17 -29.60 33.37
C GLY A 479 25.58 -29.99 32.99
N ALA A 480 25.96 -30.05 31.72
CA ALA A 480 27.31 -30.38 31.28
C ALA A 480 28.29 -29.25 31.64
N GLN A 481 29.50 -29.63 32.06
CA GLN A 481 30.61 -28.72 32.23
C GLN A 481 31.09 -28.24 30.85
N LEU A 482 31.14 -26.93 30.63
CA LEU A 482 31.51 -26.32 29.37
C LEU A 482 32.93 -25.76 29.41
N LYS A 483 33.66 -25.94 28.34
CA LYS A 483 34.95 -25.26 28.13
C LYS A 483 34.70 -24.00 27.31
N ILE A 484 34.76 -22.85 27.99
CA ILE A 484 34.51 -21.54 27.37
C ILE A 484 35.74 -21.13 26.56
N VAL A 485 35.59 -20.97 25.25
CA VAL A 485 36.60 -20.42 24.37
C VAL A 485 36.20 -18.99 24.00
N GLN A 486 37.04 -18.05 24.32
CA GLN A 486 36.84 -16.66 23.89
C GLN A 486 37.27 -16.52 22.43
N ARG A 487 36.26 -16.49 21.52
CA ARG A 487 36.49 -16.12 20.14
C ARG A 487 35.94 -14.71 19.94
N PRO A 488 36.71 -13.76 19.35
CA PRO A 488 36.18 -12.43 19.10
C PRO A 488 34.91 -12.55 18.24
N PRO A 489 33.83 -11.79 18.52
CA PRO A 489 32.61 -11.78 17.70
C PRO A 489 32.98 -11.24 16.30
N GLY A 490 32.86 -12.08 15.27
CA GLY A 490 33.10 -11.67 13.89
C GLY A 490 34.01 -12.57 13.03
N ALA A 491 34.70 -13.57 13.59
CA ALA A 491 35.44 -14.54 12.79
C ALA A 491 34.47 -15.60 12.25
N GLY A 492 33.73 -15.22 11.20
CA GLY A 492 32.90 -16.13 10.40
C GLY A 492 33.78 -17.18 9.74
N SER A 493 33.25 -18.39 9.64
CA SER A 493 33.75 -19.56 8.91
C SER A 493 33.96 -19.23 7.41
N GLY A 494 35.04 -18.53 7.09
CA GLY A 494 35.41 -18.11 5.74
C GLY A 494 36.86 -18.37 5.38
N GLU A 495 37.60 -19.13 6.19
CA GLU A 495 39.03 -19.36 5.93
C GLU A 495 39.42 -20.81 6.20
N GLN A 496 38.89 -21.74 5.41
CA GLN A 496 39.40 -23.11 5.30
C GLN A 496 39.14 -23.68 3.90
N SER A 497 39.54 -22.97 2.86
CA SER A 497 39.61 -23.52 1.48
C SER A 497 40.59 -22.76 0.59
N ALA A 498 41.63 -22.13 1.16
CA ALA A 498 42.66 -21.46 0.34
C ALA A 498 44.07 -22.05 0.44
N ASP A 499 44.28 -23.14 1.20
CA ASP A 499 45.65 -23.75 1.36
C ASP A 499 45.78 -25.13 0.75
N ALA A 500 44.97 -25.50 -0.26
CA ALA A 500 45.09 -26.80 -0.94
C ALA A 500 45.27 -26.71 -2.48
N GLU A 501 45.54 -25.52 -3.04
CA GLU A 501 45.76 -25.38 -4.50
C GLU A 501 47.03 -24.62 -4.90
N GLU A 502 48.03 -24.52 -4.00
CA GLU A 502 49.33 -23.94 -4.34
C GLU A 502 50.46 -25.04 -4.41
N GLY A 503 50.14 -26.13 -5.15
CA GLY A 503 51.09 -27.26 -5.29
C GLY A 503 51.18 -27.88 -6.65
N ALA A 504 50.55 -27.36 -7.69
CA ALA A 504 50.61 -27.99 -8.99
C ALA A 504 50.51 -27.02 -10.17
N GLN A 505 51.49 -26.11 -10.34
CA GLN A 505 51.78 -25.48 -11.64
C GLN A 505 53.13 -24.76 -11.60
N ALA A 506 54.19 -25.53 -11.47
CA ALA A 506 55.52 -25.10 -11.92
C ALA A 506 55.94 -26.08 -13.03
N GLY A 507 55.88 -25.67 -14.28
CA GLY A 507 56.48 -26.42 -15.38
C GLY A 507 55.71 -26.36 -16.66
N ALA A 508 55.86 -25.30 -17.42
CA ALA A 508 56.00 -25.31 -18.88
C ALA A 508 56.06 -23.85 -19.38
N SER A 509 57.27 -23.36 -19.41
CA SER A 509 57.64 -22.20 -20.21
C SER A 509 57.92 -22.60 -21.64
N GLU A 510 57.77 -21.62 -22.52
CA GLU A 510 58.53 -21.46 -23.78
C GLU A 510 57.84 -21.89 -25.07
N THR A 511 57.59 -20.98 -25.89
CA THR A 511 58.03 -20.72 -27.25
C THR A 511 56.97 -20.13 -28.19
N ALA A 512 57.42 -19.05 -28.84
CA ALA A 512 57.18 -18.54 -30.18
C ALA A 512 55.94 -17.60 -30.38
N ALA A 513 56.08 -16.33 -30.49
CA ALA A 513 56.71 -15.47 -31.51
C ALA A 513 55.91 -15.37 -32.82
N ALA A 514 55.64 -14.12 -33.18
CA ALA A 514 55.51 -13.56 -34.52
C ALA A 514 54.10 -13.47 -35.15
N GLY A 515 53.54 -12.32 -35.26
CA GLY A 515 53.57 -11.46 -36.40
C GLY A 515 52.20 -11.09 -36.98
N PRO A 516 52.03 -9.88 -37.49
CA PRO A 516 50.74 -9.26 -37.81
C PRO A 516 50.39 -9.29 -39.30
N MET A 517 49.08 -9.15 -39.62
CA MET A 517 48.61 -8.59 -40.93
C MET A 517 47.08 -8.36 -40.83
N SER A 518 46.53 -7.12 -40.86
CA SER A 518 46.26 -6.31 -42.08
C SER A 518 45.14 -6.86 -42.99
N GLY A 519 44.15 -6.01 -43.20
CA GLY A 519 43.22 -6.06 -44.34
C GLY A 519 41.77 -6.00 -43.91
N ALA A 520 41.09 -4.86 -43.88
CA ALA A 520 40.53 -4.08 -44.96
C ALA A 520 39.17 -4.59 -45.45
N SER A 521 38.19 -3.69 -45.28
CA SER A 521 37.26 -3.24 -46.33
C SER A 521 35.97 -4.03 -46.58
N ALA A 522 34.87 -3.41 -46.38
CA ALA A 522 33.89 -2.83 -47.29
C ALA A 522 32.47 -3.39 -47.20
N SER A 523 31.57 -2.49 -46.95
CA SER A 523 30.27 -2.22 -47.60
C SER A 523 29.24 -3.33 -47.83
N GLN A 524 28.08 -3.23 -47.23
CA GLN A 524 26.84 -2.72 -47.84
C GLN A 524 25.84 -2.30 -46.73
#